data_4f9f6d9b13b487011a5a1c802bb67ec8
#
_entry.id   4f9f6d9b13b487011a5a1c802bb67ec8
#
_cell.length_a   1.000
_cell.length_b   1.000
_cell.length_c   1.000
_cell.angle_alpha   90.00
_cell.angle_beta   90.00
_cell.angle_gamma   90.00
#
_symmetry.space_group_name_H-M   'P 1'
#
loop_
_entity.id
_entity.type
_entity.pdbx_description
1 polymer ?
#
loop_
_entity_poly.entity_id
_entity_poly.type
_entity_poly.pdbx_seq_one_letter_code
_entity_poly.pdbx_strand_id
1 'polypeptide(L)'
;MKIAIAGTGYVGLSLATLLSQKNEVIALDIMPEKVEMINNRISPIKDEYIEKYFKEKELNLKATLDYKDALKDAEYVIISTPTNY
;
A
#
# COMPACT_ATOMS: atom_id res chain seq x y z
N MET A 1 -8.57 -10.66 -7.03
CA MET A 1 -7.21 -11.14 -6.66
C MET A 1 -6.74 -10.37 -5.43
N LYS A 2 -6.14 -11.06 -4.50
CA LYS A 2 -5.59 -10.41 -3.31
C LYS A 2 -4.07 -10.34 -3.41
N ILE A 3 -3.53 -9.13 -3.26
CA ILE A 3 -2.10 -8.85 -3.40
C ILE A 3 -1.60 -8.23 -2.11
N ALA A 4 -0.55 -8.79 -1.54
CA ALA A 4 0.11 -8.20 -0.38
C ALA A 4 1.37 -7.49 -0.84
N ILE A 5 1.58 -6.26 -0.36
CA ILE A 5 2.78 -5.49 -0.67
C ILE A 5 3.48 -5.18 0.64
N ALA A 6 4.68 -5.69 0.80
CA ALA A 6 5.49 -5.44 1.98
C ALA A 6 6.39 -4.23 1.74
N GLY A 7 6.17 -3.19 2.53
CA GLY A 7 6.88 -1.93 2.38
C GLY A 7 6.06 -0.88 1.67
N THR A 8 5.96 0.30 2.26
CA THR A 8 5.20 1.41 1.70
C THR A 8 6.11 2.59 1.35
N GLY A 9 7.33 2.29 0.88
CA GLY A 9 8.17 3.28 0.27
C GLY A 9 7.58 3.70 -1.07
N TYR A 10 8.30 4.54 -1.81
CA TYR A 10 7.78 5.09 -3.06
C TYR A 10 7.30 4.00 -4.03
N VAL A 11 8.12 2.99 -4.27
CA VAL A 11 7.78 1.94 -5.24
C VAL A 11 6.60 1.10 -4.75
N GLY A 12 6.64 0.67 -3.49
CA GLY A 12 5.57 -0.15 -2.93
C GLY A 12 4.24 0.57 -2.90
N LEU A 13 4.24 1.84 -2.51
CA LEU A 13 3.01 2.63 -2.43
C LEU A 13 2.47 2.94 -3.83
N SER A 14 3.35 3.20 -4.79
CA SER A 14 2.92 3.41 -6.18
C SER A 14 2.25 2.17 -6.74
N LEU A 15 2.84 0.99 -6.52
CA LEU A 15 2.24 -0.27 -6.94
C LEU A 15 0.92 -0.54 -6.24
N ALA A 16 0.85 -0.28 -4.93
CA ALA A 16 -0.38 -0.45 -4.17
C ALA A 16 -1.50 0.42 -4.73
N THR A 17 -1.19 1.66 -5.03
CA THR A 17 -2.15 2.60 -5.60
C THR A 17 -2.65 2.13 -6.96
N LEU A 18 -1.73 1.70 -7.81
CA LEU A 18 -2.09 1.24 -9.15
C LEU A 18 -2.91 -0.04 -9.13
N LEU A 19 -2.45 -1.03 -8.37
CA LEU A 19 -3.07 -2.35 -8.36
C LEU A 19 -4.41 -2.38 -7.61
N SER A 20 -4.58 -1.52 -6.62
CA SER A 20 -5.81 -1.50 -5.82
C SER A 20 -7.01 -0.93 -6.55
N GLN A 21 -6.82 -0.42 -7.75
CA GLN A 21 -7.94 0.02 -8.57
C GLN A 21 -8.76 -1.16 -9.09
N LYS A 22 -8.13 -2.33 -9.24
CA LYS A 22 -8.79 -3.53 -9.78
C LYS A 22 -8.61 -4.77 -8.92
N ASN A 23 -7.79 -4.71 -7.88
CA ASN A 23 -7.50 -5.85 -7.03
C ASN A 23 -7.59 -5.43 -5.58
N GLU A 24 -7.79 -6.41 -4.70
CA GLU A 24 -7.69 -6.17 -3.26
C GLU A 24 -6.20 -6.12 -2.91
N VAL A 25 -5.74 -5.02 -2.34
CA VAL A 25 -4.34 -4.83 -1.98
C VAL A 25 -4.21 -4.55 -0.49
N ILE A 26 -3.36 -5.31 0.16
CA ILE A 26 -3.02 -5.09 1.57
C ILE A 26 -1.57 -4.64 1.62
N ALA A 27 -1.35 -3.43 2.09
CA ALA A 27 -0.01 -2.87 2.24
C ALA A 27 0.48 -3.11 3.66
N LEU A 28 1.64 -3.70 3.79
CA LEU A 28 2.26 -3.99 5.08
C LEU A 28 3.39 -3.00 5.33
N ASP A 29 3.38 -2.37 6.48
CA ASP A 29 4.47 -1.50 6.91
C ASP A 29 4.70 -1.66 8.41
N ILE A 30 5.90 -1.29 8.86
CA ILE A 30 6.26 -1.34 10.28
C ILE A 30 5.98 -0.02 11.00
N MET A 31 5.63 1.03 10.26
CA MET A 31 5.38 2.36 10.82
C MET A 31 3.87 2.57 11.03
N PRO A 32 3.39 2.61 12.29
CA PRO A 32 1.97 2.80 12.53
C PRO A 32 1.40 4.07 11.90
N GLU A 33 2.19 5.14 11.85
CA GLU A 33 1.78 6.41 11.27
C GLU A 33 1.46 6.28 9.79
N LYS A 34 2.29 5.54 9.05
CA LYS A 34 2.05 5.32 7.62
C LYS A 34 0.81 4.47 7.39
N VAL A 35 0.62 3.44 8.21
CA VAL A 35 -0.55 2.58 8.12
C VAL A 35 -1.82 3.41 8.32
N GLU A 36 -1.84 4.26 9.33
CA GLU A 36 -2.98 5.11 9.61
C GLU A 36 -3.24 6.07 8.46
N MET A 37 -2.21 6.70 7.94
CA MET A 37 -2.35 7.63 6.83
C MET A 37 -2.95 6.95 5.60
N ILE A 38 -2.44 5.80 5.22
CA ILE A 38 -2.92 5.09 4.04
C ILE A 38 -4.39 4.69 4.21
N ASN A 39 -4.77 4.21 5.39
CA ASN A 39 -6.16 3.83 5.65
C ASN A 39 -7.11 5.02 5.62
N ASN A 40 -6.60 6.21 5.91
CA ASN A 40 -7.37 7.45 5.83
C ASN A 40 -7.21 8.16 4.48
N ARG A 41 -6.58 7.50 3.53
CA ARG A 41 -6.33 8.02 2.18
C ARG A 41 -5.50 9.30 2.19
N ILE A 42 -4.53 9.35 3.08
CA ILE A 42 -3.53 10.40 3.13
C ILE A 42 -2.21 9.79 2.70
N SER A 43 -1.58 10.35 1.68
CA SER A 43 -0.32 9.81 1.20
C SER A 43 0.81 10.13 2.19
N PRO A 44 1.55 9.11 2.67
CA PRO A 44 2.72 9.36 3.50
C PRO A 44 3.93 9.87 2.69
N ILE A 45 3.79 9.88 1.36
CA ILE A 45 4.83 10.35 0.47
C ILE A 45 4.28 11.51 -0.34
N LYS A 46 5.12 12.52 -0.55
CA LYS A 46 4.73 13.70 -1.33
C LYS A 46 4.86 13.37 -2.81
N ASP A 47 3.80 12.82 -3.40
CA ASP A 47 3.75 12.41 -4.79
C ASP A 47 2.39 12.76 -5.36
N GLU A 48 2.37 13.56 -6.42
CA GLU A 48 1.14 14.06 -7.01
C GLU A 48 0.21 12.96 -7.52
N TYR A 49 0.76 11.91 -8.11
CA TYR A 49 -0.05 10.79 -8.61
C TYR A 49 -0.71 10.03 -7.49
N ILE A 50 0.05 9.72 -6.45
CA ILE A 50 -0.49 8.98 -5.31
C ILE A 50 -1.57 9.80 -4.61
N GLU A 51 -1.30 11.09 -4.36
CA GLU A 51 -2.25 11.97 -3.71
C GLU A 51 -3.52 12.12 -4.54
N LYS A 52 -3.38 12.27 -5.84
CA LYS A 52 -4.50 12.40 -6.75
C LYS A 52 -5.36 11.13 -6.74
N TYR A 53 -4.75 9.98 -6.84
CA TYR A 53 -5.47 8.71 -6.87
C TYR A 53 -6.16 8.42 -5.54
N PHE A 54 -5.53 8.79 -4.43
CA PHE A 54 -6.15 8.64 -3.11
C PHE A 54 -7.41 9.50 -2.96
N LYS A 55 -7.45 10.63 -3.63
CA LYS A 55 -8.63 11.53 -3.57
C LYS A 55 -9.70 11.16 -4.60
N GLU A 56 -9.29 10.82 -5.81
CA GLU A 56 -10.21 10.72 -6.94
C GLU A 56 -10.63 9.30 -7.26
N LYS A 57 -9.82 8.30 -6.91
CA LYS A 57 -10.09 6.92 -7.26
C LYS A 57 -10.59 6.13 -6.07
N GLU A 58 -11.51 5.22 -6.33
CA GLU A 58 -11.94 4.27 -5.33
C GLU A 58 -10.94 3.13 -5.32
N LEU A 59 -10.19 3.02 -4.24
CA LEU A 59 -9.11 2.05 -4.11
C LEU A 59 -9.50 0.96 -3.11
N ASN A 60 -9.34 -0.29 -3.50
CA ASN A 60 -9.50 -1.41 -2.60
C ASN A 60 -8.17 -1.67 -1.89
N LEU A 61 -7.76 -0.70 -1.10
CA LEU A 61 -6.46 -0.65 -0.44
C LEU A 61 -6.64 -0.56 1.06
N LYS A 62 -5.94 -1.43 1.76
CA LYS A 62 -5.89 -1.43 3.21
C LYS A 62 -4.43 -1.56 3.64
N ALA A 63 -4.04 -0.84 4.67
CA ALA A 63 -2.71 -0.97 5.26
C ALA A 63 -2.80 -1.64 6.61
N THR A 64 -1.76 -2.39 6.98
CA THR A 64 -1.72 -3.10 8.26
C THR A 64 -0.28 -3.20 8.76
N LEU A 65 -0.17 -3.33 10.10
CA LEU A 65 1.10 -3.63 10.74
C LEU A 65 1.31 -5.14 10.92
N ASP A 66 0.24 -5.92 10.71
CA ASP A 66 0.27 -7.35 10.97
C ASP A 66 0.53 -8.12 9.68
N TYR A 67 1.73 -8.73 9.60
CA TYR A 67 2.11 -9.50 8.43
C TYR A 67 1.20 -10.72 8.21
N LYS A 68 0.64 -11.28 9.27
CA LYS A 68 -0.27 -12.41 9.15
C LYS A 68 -1.55 -12.01 8.44
N ASP A 69 -2.07 -10.83 8.78
CA ASP A 69 -3.24 -10.29 8.14
C ASP A 69 -2.96 -9.96 6.66
N ALA A 70 -1.81 -9.37 6.41
CA ALA A 70 -1.41 -9.01 5.05
C ALA A 70 -1.25 -10.24 4.16
N LEU A 71 -0.63 -11.30 4.67
CA LEU A 71 -0.31 -12.49 3.87
C LEU A 71 -1.43 -13.51 3.79
N LYS A 72 -2.45 -13.38 4.64
CA LYS A 72 -3.56 -14.33 4.65
C LYS A 72 -4.30 -14.30 3.31
N ASP A 73 -4.34 -15.46 2.66
CA ASP A 73 -5.02 -15.64 1.38
C ASP A 73 -4.49 -14.77 0.24
N ALA A 74 -3.30 -14.20 0.39
CA ALA A 74 -2.68 -13.43 -0.67
C ALA A 74 -2.24 -14.33 -1.81
N GLU A 75 -2.65 -14.00 -3.03
CA GLU A 75 -2.25 -14.75 -4.22
C GLU A 75 -0.86 -14.32 -4.70
N TYR A 76 -0.52 -13.06 -4.47
CA TYR A 76 0.80 -12.52 -4.79
C TYR A 76 1.33 -11.72 -3.62
N VAL A 77 2.63 -11.81 -3.41
CA VAL A 77 3.32 -11.03 -2.39
C VAL A 77 4.45 -10.27 -3.08
N ILE A 78 4.40 -8.96 -3.01
CA ILE A 78 5.42 -8.10 -3.57
C ILE A 78 6.21 -7.51 -2.42
N ILE A 79 7.53 -7.69 -2.44
CA ILE A 79 8.39 -7.13 -1.41
C ILE A 79 9.08 -5.91 -1.99
N SER A 80 8.78 -4.76 -1.43
CA SER A 80 9.39 -3.49 -1.81
C SER A 80 10.26 -3.01 -0.67
N THR A 81 11.56 -3.16 -0.82
CA THR A 81 12.50 -2.70 0.19
C THR A 81 12.96 -1.29 -0.16
N PRO A 82 13.12 -0.41 0.85
CA PRO A 82 13.67 0.92 0.58
C PRO A 82 15.12 0.77 0.09
N THR A 83 15.41 1.48 -0.99
CA THR A 83 16.76 1.50 -1.53
C THR A 83 17.44 2.77 -1.02
N ASN A 84 18.51 2.61 -0.31
CA ASN A 84 19.32 3.73 0.16
C ASN A 84 20.56 3.85 -0.72
N TYR A 85 20.63 4.96 -1.39
CA TYR A 85 21.80 5.29 -2.17
C TYR A 85 22.50 6.48 -1.57
#